data_6d210f03d5df114a3d33190fa6194c12
#
_entry.id   6d210f03d5df114a3d33190fa6194c12
#
_cell.length_a   1.000
_cell.length_b   1.000
_cell.length_c   1.000
_cell.angle_alpha   90.00
_cell.angle_beta   90.00
_cell.angle_gamma   90.00
#
_symmetry.space_group_name_H-M   'P 1'
#
loop_
_entity.id
_entity.type
_entity.pdbx_description
1 polymer ?
#
loop_
_entity_poly.entity_id
_entity_poly.type
_entity_poly.pdbx_seq_one_letter_code
_entity_poly.pdbx_strand_id
1 'polypeptide(L)'
;MTNEFQEKVKMFMDENKMNNPIENRVLDLFDEVGEVAKEVNKMSSYGTKKPEFREEIIMELGDAFYSLITVANYYDVDLLNSLSMAVEKYEKRIKKGGHAGSEND
;
A
#
# COMPACT_ATOMS: atom_id res chain seq x y z
N MET A 1 3.52 7.42 16.81
CA MET A 1 3.24 7.58 15.39
C MET A 1 3.21 9.06 15.05
N THR A 2 3.96 9.47 14.06
CA THR A 2 4.30 10.89 13.96
C THR A 2 4.27 11.46 12.55
N ASN A 3 3.84 10.70 11.54
CA ASN A 3 3.81 11.28 10.22
C ASN A 3 2.43 11.81 9.86
N GLU A 4 2.44 12.78 8.98
CA GLU A 4 1.28 13.58 8.62
C GLU A 4 0.15 12.75 7.97
N PHE A 5 0.50 11.85 7.06
CA PHE A 5 -0.54 11.10 6.36
C PHE A 5 -1.20 10.05 7.25
N GLN A 6 -0.47 9.44 8.17
CA GLN A 6 -1.06 8.50 9.13
C GLN A 6 -1.93 9.23 10.16
N GLU A 7 -1.52 10.41 10.59
CA GLU A 7 -2.35 11.23 11.47
C GLU A 7 -3.64 11.66 10.79
N LYS A 8 -3.58 11.99 9.51
CA LYS A 8 -4.77 12.37 8.73
C LYS A 8 -5.81 11.26 8.74
N VAL A 9 -5.40 10.03 8.51
CA VAL A 9 -6.30 8.88 8.51
C VAL A 9 -6.83 8.61 9.91
N LYS A 10 -5.97 8.70 10.93
CA LYS A 10 -6.38 8.49 12.31
C LYS A 10 -7.46 9.49 12.73
N MET A 11 -7.25 10.76 12.43
CA MET A 11 -8.23 11.81 12.76
C MET A 11 -9.56 11.56 12.04
N PHE A 12 -9.51 11.20 10.77
CA PHE A 12 -10.70 10.89 10.00
C PHE A 12 -11.48 9.73 10.63
N MET A 13 -10.81 8.67 11.01
CA MET A 13 -11.45 7.52 11.63
C MET A 13 -12.02 7.85 13.01
N ASP A 14 -11.27 8.60 13.81
CA ASP A 14 -11.73 9.01 15.14
C ASP A 14 -12.95 9.91 15.07
N GLU A 15 -12.95 10.87 14.16
CA GLU A 15 -14.08 11.80 13.97
C GLU A 15 -15.34 11.06 13.51
N ASN A 16 -15.19 9.99 12.77
CA ASN A 16 -16.30 9.22 12.25
C ASN A 16 -16.58 7.96 13.08
N LYS A 17 -15.94 7.84 14.24
CA LYS A 17 -16.16 6.74 15.18
C LYS A 17 -15.96 5.37 14.53
N MET A 18 -14.97 5.28 13.66
CA MET A 18 -14.65 4.04 12.95
C MET A 18 -13.68 3.23 13.80
N ASN A 19 -14.13 2.10 14.31
CA ASN A 19 -13.35 1.23 15.17
C ASN A 19 -13.36 -0.19 14.60
N ASN A 20 -12.76 -0.31 13.42
CA ASN A 20 -12.77 -1.58 12.70
C ASN A 20 -11.77 -2.58 13.29
N PRO A 21 -12.16 -3.84 13.46
CA PRO A 21 -11.23 -4.89 13.88
C PRO A 21 -10.10 -5.04 12.86
N ILE A 22 -8.93 -5.49 13.33
CA ILE A 22 -7.77 -5.63 12.45
C ILE A 22 -8.05 -6.59 11.30
N GLU A 23 -8.80 -7.64 11.53
CA GLU A 23 -9.14 -8.61 10.49
C GLU A 23 -9.85 -7.93 9.32
N ASN A 24 -10.78 -7.02 9.62
CA ASN A 24 -11.50 -6.28 8.58
C ASN A 24 -10.59 -5.32 7.83
N ARG A 25 -9.66 -4.69 8.55
CA ARG A 25 -8.71 -3.75 7.92
C ARG A 25 -7.78 -4.47 6.94
N VAL A 26 -7.36 -5.68 7.30
CA VAL A 26 -6.50 -6.50 6.43
C VAL A 26 -7.28 -6.99 5.20
N LEU A 27 -8.53 -7.41 5.39
CA LEU A 27 -9.38 -7.83 4.27
C LEU A 27 -9.62 -6.68 3.31
N ASP A 28 -9.89 -5.47 3.84
CA ASP A 28 -10.07 -4.29 3.01
C ASP A 28 -8.80 -3.97 2.21
N LEU A 29 -7.64 -4.08 2.84
CA LEU A 29 -6.37 -3.86 2.15
C LEU A 29 -6.22 -4.85 1.00
N PHE A 30 -6.51 -6.12 1.24
CA PHE A 30 -6.43 -7.14 0.20
C PHE A 30 -7.35 -6.83 -0.97
N ASP A 31 -8.59 -6.42 -0.65
CA ASP A 31 -9.58 -6.06 -1.68
C ASP A 31 -9.12 -4.85 -2.49
N GLU A 32 -8.57 -3.83 -1.83
CA GLU A 32 -8.13 -2.61 -2.51
C GLU A 32 -6.91 -2.86 -3.40
N VAL A 33 -6.00 -3.71 -2.97
CA VAL A 33 -4.87 -4.13 -3.82
C VAL A 33 -5.39 -4.86 -5.06
N GLY A 34 -6.41 -5.70 -4.89
CA GLY A 34 -7.07 -6.36 -5.99
C GLY A 34 -7.70 -5.39 -6.98
N GLU A 35 -8.29 -4.29 -6.48
CA GLU A 35 -8.86 -3.26 -7.34
C GLU A 35 -7.76 -2.53 -8.14
N VAL A 36 -6.60 -2.30 -7.53
CA VAL A 36 -5.45 -1.73 -8.26
C VAL A 36 -5.05 -2.67 -9.41
N ALA A 37 -4.93 -3.96 -9.12
CA ALA A 37 -4.56 -4.95 -10.13
C ALA A 37 -5.58 -4.99 -11.27
N LYS A 38 -6.86 -4.93 -10.94
CA LYS A 38 -7.94 -4.93 -11.91
C LYS A 38 -7.86 -3.71 -12.81
N GLU A 39 -7.59 -2.54 -12.24
CA GLU A 39 -7.48 -1.30 -13.02
C GLU A 39 -6.28 -1.34 -13.96
N VAL A 40 -5.14 -1.85 -13.49
CA VAL A 40 -3.96 -2.01 -14.33
C VAL A 40 -4.24 -2.94 -15.51
N ASN A 41 -4.96 -4.04 -15.27
CA ASN A 41 -5.32 -4.97 -16.35
C ASN A 41 -6.24 -4.32 -17.39
N LYS A 42 -7.11 -3.43 -16.97
CA LYS A 42 -7.99 -2.71 -17.91
C LYS A 42 -7.20 -1.81 -18.86
N MET A 43 -6.05 -1.30 -18.43
CA MET A 43 -5.25 -0.40 -19.28
C MET A 43 -4.83 -1.05 -20.59
N SER A 44 -4.60 -2.36 -20.59
CA SER A 44 -4.20 -3.10 -21.78
C SER A 44 -5.30 -4.05 -22.28
N SER A 45 -6.53 -3.85 -21.82
CA SER A 45 -7.64 -4.78 -22.07
C SER A 45 -7.21 -6.22 -21.77
N TYR A 46 -6.68 -6.40 -20.55
CA TYR A 46 -6.24 -7.72 -20.06
C TYR A 46 -5.12 -8.32 -20.91
N GLY A 47 -4.19 -7.46 -21.34
CA GLY A 47 -3.01 -7.91 -22.09
C GLY A 47 -3.21 -8.06 -23.58
N THR A 48 -4.34 -7.63 -24.12
CA THR A 48 -4.65 -7.79 -25.54
C THR A 48 -4.24 -6.60 -26.39
N LYS A 49 -3.85 -5.49 -25.78
CA LYS A 49 -3.39 -4.30 -26.51
C LYS A 49 -2.37 -3.52 -25.70
N LYS A 50 -1.74 -2.53 -26.33
CA LYS A 50 -0.76 -1.66 -25.66
C LYS A 50 -1.43 -0.92 -24.52
N PRO A 51 -0.81 -0.85 -23.34
CA PRO A 51 -1.40 -0.17 -22.19
C PRO A 51 -1.64 1.31 -22.42
N GLU A 52 -2.78 1.79 -21.94
CA GLU A 52 -3.13 3.21 -21.93
C GLU A 52 -3.49 3.61 -20.51
N PHE A 53 -2.98 4.74 -20.04
CA PHE A 53 -3.25 5.24 -18.71
C PHE A 53 -4.73 5.49 -18.49
N ARG A 54 -5.25 5.07 -17.33
CA ARG A 54 -6.63 5.33 -16.90
C ARG A 54 -6.60 6.10 -15.59
N GLU A 55 -7.30 7.22 -15.54
CA GLU A 55 -7.32 8.07 -14.34
C GLU A 55 -7.86 7.37 -13.10
N GLU A 56 -8.67 6.36 -13.28
CA GLU A 56 -9.23 5.59 -12.18
C GLU A 56 -8.16 5.00 -11.25
N ILE A 57 -6.94 4.79 -11.79
CA ILE A 57 -5.85 4.27 -10.97
C ILE A 57 -5.47 5.21 -9.81
N ILE A 58 -5.71 6.51 -9.99
CA ILE A 58 -5.37 7.52 -8.96
C ILE A 58 -6.15 7.22 -7.67
N MET A 59 -7.45 7.02 -7.80
CA MET A 59 -8.30 6.73 -6.64
C MET A 59 -8.04 5.33 -6.09
N GLU A 60 -7.83 4.35 -6.97
CA GLU A 60 -7.54 2.99 -6.52
C GLU A 60 -6.26 2.91 -5.69
N LEU A 61 -5.22 3.65 -6.09
CA LEU A 61 -3.99 3.72 -5.31
C LEU A 61 -4.22 4.43 -3.97
N GLY A 62 -5.03 5.48 -3.98
CA GLY A 62 -5.40 6.17 -2.74
C GLY A 62 -6.13 5.25 -1.78
N ASP A 63 -7.09 4.48 -2.29
CA ASP A 63 -7.86 3.53 -1.48
C ASP A 63 -6.95 2.44 -0.89
N ALA A 64 -6.02 1.92 -1.68
CA ALA A 64 -5.09 0.90 -1.20
C ALA A 64 -4.16 1.48 -0.13
N PHE A 65 -3.67 2.69 -0.35
CA PHE A 65 -2.80 3.37 0.63
C PHE A 65 -3.56 3.65 1.92
N TYR A 66 -4.80 4.15 1.81
CA TYR A 66 -5.65 4.36 2.97
C TYR A 66 -5.78 3.08 3.81
N SER A 67 -6.11 1.98 3.15
CA SER A 67 -6.30 0.70 3.85
C SER A 67 -5.00 0.22 4.51
N LEU A 68 -3.85 0.38 3.82
CA LEU A 68 -2.56 0.05 4.40
C LEU A 68 -2.29 0.88 5.66
N ILE A 69 -2.61 2.17 5.61
CA ILE A 69 -2.44 3.07 6.75
C ILE A 69 -3.30 2.61 7.93
N THR A 70 -4.54 2.17 7.69
CA THR A 70 -5.40 1.71 8.81
C THR A 70 -4.79 0.52 9.52
N VAL A 71 -4.11 -0.37 8.79
CA VAL A 71 -3.42 -1.52 9.37
C VAL A 71 -2.22 -1.05 10.20
N ALA A 72 -1.40 -0.17 9.63
CA ALA A 72 -0.24 0.37 10.33
C ALA A 72 -0.64 1.11 11.61
N ASN A 73 -1.71 1.90 11.53
CA ASN A 73 -2.20 2.65 12.69
C ASN A 73 -2.69 1.72 13.79
N TYR A 74 -3.29 0.61 13.43
CA TYR A 74 -3.73 -0.37 14.42
C TYR A 74 -2.57 -0.87 15.28
N TYR A 75 -1.41 -1.11 14.67
CA TYR A 75 -0.22 -1.59 15.36
C TYR A 75 0.71 -0.47 15.83
N ASP A 76 0.32 0.78 15.63
CA ASP A 76 1.14 1.94 15.96
C ASP A 76 2.52 1.88 15.27
N VAL A 77 2.52 1.48 14.02
CA VAL A 77 3.74 1.39 13.21
C VAL A 77 3.87 2.64 12.35
N ASP A 78 5.04 3.26 12.37
CA ASP A 78 5.34 4.42 11.52
C ASP A 78 5.78 3.91 10.14
N LEU A 79 4.93 4.14 9.13
CA LEU A 79 5.20 3.68 7.77
C LEU A 79 6.40 4.35 7.11
N LEU A 80 6.75 5.57 7.53
CA LEU A 80 7.99 6.19 7.03
C LEU A 80 9.21 5.39 7.47
N ASN A 81 9.20 4.96 8.72
CA ASN A 81 10.26 4.11 9.24
C ASN A 81 10.28 2.74 8.53
N SER A 82 9.11 2.14 8.36
CA SER A 82 9.01 0.85 7.66
C SER A 82 9.53 0.95 6.24
N LEU A 83 9.22 2.05 5.55
CA LEU A 83 9.69 2.27 4.19
C LEU A 83 11.22 2.40 4.16
N SER A 84 11.79 3.16 5.09
CA SER A 84 13.25 3.33 5.18
C SER A 84 13.94 1.98 5.40
N MET A 85 13.38 1.15 6.27
CA MET A 85 13.90 -0.19 6.52
C MET A 85 13.83 -1.07 5.27
N ALA A 86 12.73 -0.98 4.53
CA ALA A 86 12.57 -1.76 3.29
C ALA A 86 13.59 -1.33 2.24
N VAL A 87 13.75 -0.03 2.04
CA VAL A 87 14.71 0.50 1.06
C VAL A 87 16.13 0.08 1.44
N GLU A 88 16.50 0.19 2.70
CA GLU A 88 17.81 -0.24 3.17
C GLU A 88 18.05 -1.73 2.91
N LYS A 89 17.03 -2.55 3.15
CA LYS A 89 17.11 -3.99 2.86
C LYS A 89 17.37 -4.23 1.37
N TYR A 90 16.67 -3.55 0.49
CA TYR A 90 16.85 -3.71 -0.95
C TYR A 90 18.21 -3.20 -1.43
N GLU A 91 18.68 -2.10 -0.85
CA GLU A 91 20.02 -1.61 -1.15
C GLU A 91 21.10 -2.64 -0.80
N LYS A 92 20.96 -3.29 0.35
CA LYS A 92 21.90 -4.34 0.76
C LYS A 92 21.86 -5.53 -0.18
N ARG A 93 20.67 -5.92 -0.64
CA ARG A 93 20.52 -7.01 -1.60
C ARG A 93 21.20 -6.68 -2.93
N ILE A 94 21.04 -5.45 -3.41
CA ILE A 94 21.67 -5.01 -4.65
C ILE A 94 23.21 -5.07 -4.53
N LYS A 95 23.75 -4.58 -3.43
CA LYS A 95 25.20 -4.61 -3.19
C LYS A 95 25.74 -6.04 -3.13
N LYS A 96 24.97 -6.96 -2.54
CA LYS A 96 25.38 -8.34 -2.37
C LYS A 96 25.20 -9.18 -3.62
N GLY A 97 24.04 -9.08 -4.28
CA GLY A 97 23.66 -9.94 -5.38
C GLY A 97 23.38 -9.26 -6.71
N GLY A 98 23.50 -7.93 -6.77
CA GLY A 98 23.22 -7.18 -7.99
C GLY A 98 21.74 -6.95 -8.29
N HIS A 99 20.84 -7.37 -7.39
CA HIS A 99 19.40 -7.16 -7.55
C HIS A 99 18.72 -7.13 -6.20
N ALA A 100 17.49 -6.65 -6.17
CA ALA A 100 16.71 -6.49 -4.94
C ALA A 100 15.81 -7.69 -4.63
N GLY A 101 15.94 -8.78 -5.37
CA GLY A 101 15.10 -9.96 -5.19
C GLY A 101 15.25 -10.63 -3.84
N SER A 102 14.32 -11.50 -3.51
CA SER A 102 14.20 -12.08 -2.17
C SER A 102 14.77 -13.48 -2.00
N GLU A 103 15.29 -14.11 -3.05
CA GLU A 103 15.69 -15.52 -2.98
C GLU A 103 16.87 -15.79 -2.05
N ASN A 104 17.59 -14.77 -1.62
CA ASN A 104 18.72 -14.92 -0.74
C ASN A 104 18.50 -14.36 0.66
N ASP A 105 17.28 -14.16 1.01
CA ASP A 105 16.97 -13.63 2.34
C ASP A 105 17.24 -14.62 3.45
#